data_94acfad06f39e0cc59190d11ad98f7ae
#
_entry.id   94acfad06f39e0cc59190d11ad98f7ae
#
_cell.length_a   1.000
_cell.length_b   1.000
_cell.length_c   1.000
_cell.angle_alpha   90.00
_cell.angle_beta   90.00
_cell.angle_gamma   90.00
#
_symmetry.space_group_name_H-M   'P 1'
#
loop_
_entity.id
_entity.type
_entity.pdbx_description
1 polymer ?
#
loop_
_entity_poly.entity_id
_entity_poly.type
_entity_poly.pdbx_seq_one_letter_code
_entity_poly.pdbx_strand_id
1 'polypeptide(L)'
;YAVEIVAGDTVLKLSLEDLRNMPEEAQIDEEYIYYSKSGQKSVHVKGVSLAYVLRELAGVTYENAVVNFETSDGYPVDPQYLEDIFNEDLKYVLAYEINGEAIDNDENPDNEEIAVYRKVRQENEFGTVFKLVVRITVGEAMVPAQSEEEKPVEEIPAEYIFTDITEEFEFAKKAIQHLYSRGIIEGVGNNIYAPEREFTRAQFCKIMVEALGYEKVKYKGAFTDVKETDWFADYVQTAYEHGLFDGYGDGSFRPNQPINRQEMAAVAGRGAVIAGIVDRAKMDKFVMEKSNYLDKELVPDWVAHEVAWLEAQGVFAEIAEHYFEPKKVVNRAEAAVVIYNTLFK
;
A
#
# COMPACT_ATOMS: atom_id res chain seq x y z
N TYR A 1 -17.94 22.38 14.63
CA TYR A 1 -17.96 21.79 13.28
C TYR A 1 -17.66 20.30 13.37
N ALA A 2 -18.24 19.53 12.46
CA ALA A 2 -18.07 18.08 12.43
C ALA A 2 -16.77 17.65 11.76
N VAL A 3 -16.32 18.41 10.74
CA VAL A 3 -15.07 18.11 10.02
C VAL A 3 -14.37 19.37 9.54
N GLU A 4 -13.06 19.37 9.61
CA GLU A 4 -12.18 20.37 9.01
C GLU A 4 -11.51 19.78 7.76
N ILE A 5 -11.58 20.49 6.63
CA ILE A 5 -10.94 20.07 5.38
C ILE A 5 -9.89 21.13 5.03
N VAL A 6 -8.66 20.69 4.83
CA VAL A 6 -7.51 21.52 4.47
C VAL A 6 -7.00 21.11 3.09
N ALA A 7 -7.05 22.02 2.13
CA ALA A 7 -6.56 21.80 0.77
C ALA A 7 -5.77 23.03 0.31
N GLY A 8 -4.45 22.95 0.36
CA GLY A 8 -3.57 24.12 0.18
C GLY A 8 -3.90 25.24 1.16
N ASP A 9 -4.20 26.43 0.62
CA ASP A 9 -4.60 27.60 1.43
C ASP A 9 -6.08 27.59 1.84
N THR A 10 -6.88 26.65 1.33
CA THR A 10 -8.31 26.55 1.63
C THR A 10 -8.53 25.74 2.89
N VAL A 11 -9.23 26.31 3.87
CA VAL A 11 -9.67 25.62 5.09
C VAL A 11 -11.19 25.74 5.19
N LEU A 12 -11.87 24.59 5.12
CA LEU A 12 -13.31 24.49 5.31
C LEU A 12 -13.61 23.87 6.66
N LYS A 13 -14.57 24.44 7.39
CA LYS A 13 -15.10 23.89 8.65
C LYS A 13 -16.59 23.66 8.45
N LEU A 14 -16.97 22.40 8.35
CA LEU A 14 -18.33 21.98 8.04
C LEU A 14 -18.98 21.36 9.26
N SER A 15 -20.20 21.83 9.60
CA SER A 15 -21.07 21.20 10.57
C SER A 15 -21.91 20.09 9.93
N LEU A 16 -22.60 19.27 10.73
CA LEU A 16 -23.58 18.33 10.20
C LEU A 16 -24.73 19.05 9.47
N GLU A 17 -25.09 20.26 9.92
CA GLU A 17 -26.12 21.07 9.26
C GLU A 17 -25.65 21.52 7.86
N ASP A 18 -24.38 21.95 7.72
CA ASP A 18 -23.80 22.30 6.44
C ASP A 18 -23.84 21.10 5.48
N LEU A 19 -23.46 19.90 5.93
CA LEU A 19 -23.48 18.70 5.13
C LEU A 19 -24.90 18.32 4.68
N ARG A 20 -25.89 18.40 5.60
CA ARG A 20 -27.29 18.07 5.28
C ARG A 20 -27.94 19.05 4.32
N ASN A 21 -27.49 20.31 4.30
CA ASN A 21 -28.02 21.37 3.44
C ASN A 21 -27.31 21.48 2.10
N MET A 22 -26.34 20.62 1.78
CA MET A 22 -25.69 20.59 0.48
C MET A 22 -26.68 20.21 -0.64
N PRO A 23 -26.42 20.62 -1.91
CA PRO A 23 -27.28 20.32 -3.05
C PRO A 23 -27.53 18.82 -3.23
N GLU A 24 -28.64 18.48 -3.89
CA GLU A 24 -29.07 17.10 -4.13
C GLU A 24 -28.01 16.26 -4.85
N GLU A 25 -27.29 16.88 -5.78
CA GLU A 25 -26.18 16.24 -6.50
C GLU A 25 -24.98 15.85 -5.62
N ALA A 26 -24.84 16.48 -4.46
CA ALA A 26 -23.82 16.13 -3.48
C ALA A 26 -24.25 15.03 -2.51
N GLN A 27 -25.56 14.82 -2.36
CA GLN A 27 -26.11 13.89 -1.38
C GLN A 27 -25.95 12.43 -1.85
N ILE A 28 -25.60 11.56 -0.91
CA ILE A 28 -25.51 10.11 -1.09
C ILE A 28 -26.42 9.45 -0.07
N ASP A 29 -27.28 8.53 -0.54
CA ASP A 29 -28.23 7.77 0.26
C ASP A 29 -28.28 6.34 -0.32
N GLU A 30 -27.30 5.48 0.05
CA GLU A 30 -27.05 4.20 -0.61
C GLU A 30 -26.56 3.12 0.38
N GLU A 31 -26.70 1.85 -0.06
CA GLU A 31 -26.11 0.70 0.61
C GLU A 31 -24.60 0.59 0.33
N TYR A 32 -23.85 0.37 1.40
CA TYR A 32 -22.41 0.13 1.36
C TYR A 32 -22.08 -1.25 1.93
N ILE A 33 -21.27 -2.01 1.22
CA ILE A 33 -20.76 -3.30 1.66
C ILE A 33 -19.34 -3.10 2.17
N TYR A 34 -19.04 -3.60 3.35
CA TYR A 34 -17.68 -3.65 3.87
C TYR A 34 -17.41 -5.00 4.54
N TYR A 35 -16.15 -5.37 4.61
CA TYR A 35 -15.71 -6.60 5.23
C TYR A 35 -15.05 -6.30 6.57
N SER A 36 -15.40 -7.04 7.59
CA SER A 36 -14.83 -6.94 8.95
C SER A 36 -14.35 -8.31 9.41
N LYS A 37 -13.66 -8.37 10.54
CA LYS A 37 -13.24 -9.64 11.16
C LYS A 37 -14.38 -10.64 11.38
N SER A 38 -15.63 -10.17 11.45
CA SER A 38 -16.84 -10.99 11.58
C SER A 38 -17.54 -11.31 10.25
N GLY A 39 -16.89 -11.03 9.11
CA GLY A 39 -17.41 -11.29 7.77
C GLY A 39 -17.96 -10.04 7.07
N GLN A 40 -18.64 -10.27 5.95
CA GLN A 40 -19.30 -9.23 5.15
C GLN A 40 -20.42 -8.56 5.93
N LYS A 41 -20.48 -7.25 5.87
CA LYS A 41 -21.56 -6.42 6.43
C LYS A 41 -22.09 -5.48 5.37
N SER A 42 -23.39 -5.20 5.44
CA SER A 42 -24.06 -4.15 4.67
C SER A 42 -24.55 -3.07 5.62
N VAL A 43 -24.38 -1.83 5.24
CA VAL A 43 -24.89 -0.66 5.96
C VAL A 43 -25.51 0.31 4.98
N HIS A 44 -26.64 0.89 5.36
CA HIS A 44 -27.24 2.00 4.64
C HIS A 44 -26.58 3.29 5.11
N VAL A 45 -25.96 4.02 4.19
CA VAL A 45 -25.16 5.22 4.51
C VAL A 45 -25.81 6.44 3.87
N LYS A 46 -26.01 7.47 4.69
CA LYS A 46 -26.46 8.77 4.22
C LYS A 46 -25.43 9.84 4.57
N GLY A 47 -25.07 10.63 3.58
CA GLY A 47 -23.99 11.60 3.71
C GLY A 47 -23.79 12.42 2.45
N VAL A 48 -22.58 12.97 2.32
CA VAL A 48 -22.19 13.84 1.21
C VAL A 48 -20.97 13.27 0.49
N SER A 49 -20.95 13.35 -0.82
CA SER A 49 -19.81 12.97 -1.64
C SER A 49 -18.55 13.75 -1.23
N LEU A 50 -17.52 13.02 -0.78
CA LEU A 50 -16.22 13.65 -0.49
C LEU A 50 -15.60 14.26 -1.75
N ALA A 51 -15.78 13.63 -2.90
CA ALA A 51 -15.32 14.17 -4.17
C ALA A 51 -15.98 15.53 -4.49
N TYR A 52 -17.27 15.65 -4.25
CA TYR A 52 -18.00 16.93 -4.43
C TYR A 52 -17.41 18.02 -3.51
N VAL A 53 -17.25 17.71 -2.22
CA VAL A 53 -16.72 18.68 -1.25
C VAL A 53 -15.31 19.14 -1.62
N LEU A 54 -14.45 18.23 -2.05
CA LEU A 54 -13.08 18.57 -2.43
C LEU A 54 -13.03 19.39 -3.73
N ARG A 55 -13.82 19.04 -4.75
CA ARG A 55 -13.82 19.75 -6.04
C ARG A 55 -14.53 21.10 -5.95
N GLU A 56 -15.77 21.09 -5.51
CA GLU A 56 -16.65 22.26 -5.62
C GLU A 56 -16.46 23.26 -4.47
N LEU A 57 -16.16 22.79 -3.26
CA LEU A 57 -16.02 23.66 -2.11
C LEU A 57 -14.57 23.97 -1.76
N ALA A 58 -13.68 22.99 -1.83
CA ALA A 58 -12.26 23.18 -1.53
C ALA A 58 -11.42 23.58 -2.76
N GLY A 59 -12.00 23.53 -3.97
CA GLY A 59 -11.33 23.95 -5.20
C GLY A 59 -10.19 23.03 -5.65
N VAL A 60 -10.23 21.76 -5.28
CA VAL A 60 -9.19 20.76 -5.66
C VAL A 60 -9.40 20.36 -7.11
N THR A 61 -8.47 20.76 -7.99
CA THR A 61 -8.54 20.52 -9.43
C THR A 61 -7.50 19.52 -9.96
N TYR A 62 -6.64 19.01 -9.10
CA TYR A 62 -5.58 18.04 -9.42
C TYR A 62 -5.94 16.67 -8.86
N GLU A 63 -5.40 15.59 -9.46
CA GLU A 63 -5.70 14.22 -9.09
C GLU A 63 -4.53 13.50 -8.40
N ASN A 64 -3.30 13.96 -8.63
CA ASN A 64 -2.10 13.36 -8.07
C ASN A 64 -1.80 13.93 -6.67
N ALA A 65 -2.52 13.48 -5.69
CA ALA A 65 -2.27 13.84 -4.29
C ALA A 65 -2.73 12.74 -3.35
N VAL A 66 -2.24 12.82 -2.12
CA VAL A 66 -2.63 11.94 -1.03
C VAL A 66 -3.54 12.70 -0.08
N VAL A 67 -4.60 12.06 0.37
CA VAL A 67 -5.55 12.60 1.33
C VAL A 67 -5.38 11.88 2.66
N ASN A 68 -5.06 12.63 3.69
CA ASN A 68 -4.88 12.14 5.05
C ASN A 68 -6.15 12.41 5.86
N PHE A 69 -6.48 11.46 6.75
CA PHE A 69 -7.63 11.52 7.64
C PHE A 69 -7.15 11.45 9.09
N GLU A 70 -7.57 12.41 9.89
CA GLU A 70 -7.32 12.42 11.34
C GLU A 70 -8.63 12.09 12.05
N THR A 71 -8.57 11.18 13.02
CA THR A 71 -9.72 10.78 13.84
C THR A 71 -9.63 11.38 15.24
N SER A 72 -10.76 11.62 15.89
CA SER A 72 -10.80 12.22 17.24
C SER A 72 -10.20 11.31 18.32
N ASP A 73 -10.22 9.99 18.09
CA ASP A 73 -9.64 8.95 18.97
C ASP A 73 -8.16 8.66 18.67
N GLY A 74 -7.58 9.32 17.66
CA GLY A 74 -6.19 9.12 17.24
C GLY A 74 -5.94 7.77 16.54
N TYR A 75 -6.99 7.10 16.06
CA TYR A 75 -6.83 5.86 15.30
C TYR A 75 -6.07 6.15 13.99
N PRO A 76 -4.97 5.40 13.71
CA PRO A 76 -4.22 5.62 12.48
C PRO A 76 -5.05 5.22 11.26
N VAL A 77 -5.17 6.13 10.31
CA VAL A 77 -5.85 5.94 9.04
C VAL A 77 -4.81 5.99 7.92
N ASP A 78 -4.79 4.95 7.08
CA ASP A 78 -3.92 4.95 5.91
C ASP A 78 -4.34 6.06 4.93
N PRO A 79 -3.38 6.84 4.41
CA PRO A 79 -3.66 7.85 3.40
C PRO A 79 -4.38 7.27 2.19
N GLN A 80 -5.33 7.99 1.62
CA GLN A 80 -6.03 7.60 0.41
C GLN A 80 -5.56 8.44 -0.78
N TYR A 81 -5.53 7.85 -1.96
CA TYR A 81 -5.19 8.61 -3.18
C TYR A 81 -6.37 9.46 -3.61
N LEU A 82 -6.11 10.69 -3.99
CA LEU A 82 -7.14 11.64 -4.44
C LEU A 82 -7.85 11.15 -5.72
N GLU A 83 -7.14 10.47 -6.61
CA GLU A 83 -7.73 9.82 -7.79
C GLU A 83 -8.79 8.76 -7.42
N ASP A 84 -8.57 8.02 -6.31
CA ASP A 84 -9.55 7.07 -5.80
C ASP A 84 -10.78 7.77 -5.22
N ILE A 85 -10.59 8.90 -4.54
CA ILE A 85 -11.69 9.69 -3.99
C ILE A 85 -12.53 10.28 -5.12
N PHE A 86 -11.90 10.64 -6.23
CA PHE A 86 -12.57 11.16 -7.43
C PHE A 86 -13.14 10.08 -8.35
N ASN A 87 -12.88 8.80 -8.06
CA ASN A 87 -13.44 7.70 -8.79
C ASN A 87 -14.91 7.48 -8.40
N GLU A 88 -15.83 7.68 -9.34
CA GLU A 88 -17.27 7.56 -9.14
C GLU A 88 -17.72 6.14 -8.74
N ASP A 89 -16.95 5.11 -9.07
CA ASP A 89 -17.25 3.73 -8.69
C ASP A 89 -16.97 3.48 -7.20
N LEU A 90 -16.03 4.19 -6.59
CA LEU A 90 -15.65 4.04 -5.19
C LEU A 90 -16.53 4.86 -4.24
N LYS A 91 -17.15 5.93 -4.72
CA LYS A 91 -18.11 6.77 -3.98
C LYS A 91 -17.72 7.01 -2.52
N TYR A 92 -16.63 7.74 -2.29
CA TYR A 92 -16.29 8.16 -0.93
C TYR A 92 -17.34 9.13 -0.38
N VAL A 93 -17.86 8.84 0.82
CA VAL A 93 -18.92 9.62 1.45
C VAL A 93 -18.50 10.08 2.84
N LEU A 94 -18.74 11.35 3.14
CA LEU A 94 -18.78 11.90 4.50
C LEU A 94 -20.14 11.57 5.09
N ALA A 95 -20.21 10.48 5.81
CA ALA A 95 -21.46 9.96 6.36
C ALA A 95 -21.83 10.70 7.66
N TYR A 96 -23.09 11.08 7.80
CA TYR A 96 -23.67 11.65 9.00
C TYR A 96 -24.82 10.79 9.55
N GLU A 97 -25.21 9.73 8.85
CA GLU A 97 -26.26 8.80 9.27
C GLU A 97 -25.94 7.38 8.78
N ILE A 98 -26.16 6.39 9.63
CA ILE A 98 -25.94 4.96 9.33
C ILE A 98 -27.17 4.19 9.78
N ASN A 99 -27.79 3.42 8.86
CA ASN A 99 -28.99 2.60 9.12
C ASN A 99 -30.18 3.41 9.72
N GLY A 100 -30.30 4.69 9.34
CA GLY A 100 -31.34 5.58 9.83
C GLY A 100 -31.07 6.21 11.20
N GLU A 101 -29.87 6.01 11.75
CA GLU A 101 -29.44 6.62 13.02
C GLU A 101 -28.28 7.59 12.77
N ALA A 102 -28.29 8.73 13.45
CA ALA A 102 -27.15 9.65 13.43
C ALA A 102 -25.92 8.95 13.98
N ILE A 103 -24.75 9.32 13.44
CA ILE A 103 -23.48 8.82 14.00
C ILE A 103 -23.28 9.54 15.32
N ASP A 104 -23.42 8.78 16.41
CA ASP A 104 -23.35 9.26 17.78
C ASP A 104 -22.13 8.66 18.49
N ASN A 105 -21.48 9.47 19.32
CA ASN A 105 -20.47 9.00 20.25
C ASN A 105 -21.08 9.05 21.67
N ASP A 106 -21.41 7.89 22.20
CA ASP A 106 -21.94 7.71 23.56
C ASP A 106 -21.08 8.38 24.65
N GLU A 107 -19.81 8.68 24.36
CA GLU A 107 -18.87 9.29 25.31
C GLU A 107 -18.90 10.84 25.29
N ASN A 108 -19.39 11.48 24.22
CA ASN A 108 -19.49 12.93 24.13
C ASN A 108 -20.65 13.39 23.24
N PRO A 109 -21.86 13.50 23.77
CA PRO A 109 -23.07 13.83 23.00
C PRO A 109 -23.08 15.27 22.41
N ASP A 110 -22.10 16.11 22.76
CA ASP A 110 -21.94 17.46 22.18
C ASP A 110 -21.02 17.48 20.94
N ASN A 111 -20.42 16.35 20.56
CA ASN A 111 -19.59 16.26 19.36
C ASN A 111 -20.42 15.73 18.18
N GLU A 112 -20.55 16.60 17.19
CA GLU A 112 -21.01 16.21 15.85
C GLU A 112 -19.96 15.29 15.22
N GLU A 113 -20.32 14.07 14.85
CA GLU A 113 -19.38 13.10 14.31
C GLU A 113 -19.72 12.71 12.88
N ILE A 114 -18.68 12.42 12.12
CA ILE A 114 -18.80 11.85 10.80
C ILE A 114 -17.94 10.60 10.66
N ALA A 115 -18.34 9.74 9.74
CA ALA A 115 -17.52 8.63 9.27
C ALA A 115 -17.29 8.76 7.77
N VAL A 116 -16.17 8.23 7.29
CA VAL A 116 -15.90 8.14 5.86
C VAL A 116 -16.10 6.70 5.41
N TYR A 117 -16.98 6.48 4.44
CA TYR A 117 -17.20 5.19 3.81
C TYR A 117 -16.79 5.25 2.34
N ARG A 118 -16.35 4.13 1.77
CA ARG A 118 -16.22 3.94 0.33
C ARG A 118 -16.77 2.60 -0.12
N LYS A 119 -17.17 2.49 -1.38
CA LYS A 119 -17.53 1.21 -1.97
C LYS A 119 -16.28 0.35 -2.17
N VAL A 120 -16.44 -0.96 -2.04
CA VAL A 120 -15.39 -1.94 -2.34
C VAL A 120 -15.25 -2.11 -3.85
N ARG A 121 -14.02 -2.32 -4.33
CA ARG A 121 -13.72 -2.56 -5.74
C ARG A 121 -14.07 -3.98 -6.20
N GLN A 122 -13.98 -4.95 -5.26
CA GLN A 122 -14.16 -6.38 -5.53
C GLN A 122 -14.83 -7.07 -4.34
N GLU A 123 -15.43 -8.25 -4.59
CA GLU A 123 -15.86 -9.13 -3.52
C GLU A 123 -14.65 -9.53 -2.66
N ASN A 124 -14.80 -9.46 -1.34
CA ASN A 124 -13.78 -9.70 -0.31
C ASN A 124 -12.71 -8.59 -0.13
N GLU A 125 -12.81 -7.45 -0.78
CA GLU A 125 -12.02 -6.29 -0.40
C GLU A 125 -12.49 -5.77 0.95
N PHE A 126 -11.56 -5.55 1.91
CA PHE A 126 -11.88 -4.87 3.15
C PHE A 126 -12.32 -3.44 2.82
N GLY A 127 -13.59 -3.14 3.03
CA GLY A 127 -14.11 -1.81 2.88
C GLY A 127 -13.47 -0.88 3.90
N THR A 128 -12.94 0.22 3.44
CA THR A 128 -12.36 1.23 4.31
C THR A 128 -13.50 2.01 4.96
N VAL A 129 -13.61 1.91 6.26
CA VAL A 129 -14.52 2.70 7.08
C VAL A 129 -13.68 3.43 8.10
N PHE A 130 -13.62 4.74 8.00
CA PHE A 130 -12.97 5.59 9.00
C PHE A 130 -14.06 6.21 9.85
N LYS A 131 -14.06 5.91 11.14
CA LYS A 131 -15.00 6.52 12.11
C LYS A 131 -14.35 7.72 12.78
N LEU A 132 -15.17 8.62 13.28
CA LEU A 132 -14.72 9.77 14.10
C LEU A 132 -13.75 10.70 13.37
N VAL A 133 -13.90 10.87 12.06
CA VAL A 133 -13.02 11.74 11.28
C VAL A 133 -13.29 13.19 11.62
N VAL A 134 -12.25 13.91 12.08
CA VAL A 134 -12.32 15.32 12.49
C VAL A 134 -11.58 16.24 11.54
N ARG A 135 -10.59 15.71 10.81
CA ARG A 135 -9.84 16.49 9.82
C ARG A 135 -9.49 15.66 8.59
N ILE A 136 -9.55 16.30 7.45
CA ILE A 136 -9.14 15.77 6.15
C ILE A 136 -8.16 16.76 5.53
N THR A 137 -6.93 16.31 5.25
CA THR A 137 -5.89 17.15 4.64
C THR A 137 -5.55 16.61 3.26
N VAL A 138 -5.75 17.44 2.24
CA VAL A 138 -5.33 17.15 0.86
C VAL A 138 -3.90 17.65 0.69
N GLY A 139 -2.98 16.74 0.39
CA GLY A 139 -1.60 17.09 0.07
C GLY A 139 -1.50 17.90 -1.24
N GLU A 140 -0.34 18.52 -1.47
CA GLU A 140 -0.04 19.15 -2.76
C GLU A 140 0.02 18.09 -3.87
N ALA A 141 -0.34 18.49 -5.10
CA ALA A 141 -0.19 17.62 -6.27
C ALA A 141 1.25 17.10 -6.36
N MET A 142 1.42 15.78 -6.45
CA MET A 142 2.74 15.22 -6.68
C MET A 142 3.20 15.60 -8.10
N VAL A 143 3.97 16.66 -8.22
CA VAL A 143 4.63 17.03 -9.47
C VAL A 143 5.71 15.98 -9.71
N PRO A 144 5.85 15.39 -10.92
CA PRO A 144 7.01 14.58 -11.23
C PRO A 144 8.26 15.44 -11.02
N ALA A 145 9.16 14.99 -10.17
CA ALA A 145 10.32 15.74 -9.74
C ALA A 145 11.16 16.26 -10.92
N GLN A 146 11.05 17.57 -11.18
CA GLN A 146 12.16 18.33 -11.74
C GLN A 146 12.91 18.91 -10.54
N SER A 147 14.20 18.63 -10.51
CA SER A 147 15.19 19.05 -9.53
C SER A 147 14.94 20.42 -8.93
N GLU A 148 14.60 20.49 -7.65
CA GLU A 148 14.89 21.65 -6.80
C GLU A 148 15.09 21.18 -5.35
N GLU A 149 16.02 21.84 -4.68
CA GLU A 149 16.62 21.68 -3.38
C GLU A 149 15.71 21.09 -2.28
N GLU A 150 16.26 20.10 -1.58
CA GLU A 150 15.69 19.44 -0.40
C GLU A 150 15.20 20.43 0.65
N LYS A 151 13.86 20.57 0.82
CA LYS A 151 13.30 21.04 2.08
C LYS A 151 13.34 19.90 3.08
N PRO A 152 13.67 20.19 4.36
CA PRO A 152 13.86 19.13 5.34
C PRO A 152 12.59 18.31 5.51
N VAL A 153 12.72 17.00 5.28
CA VAL A 153 11.75 15.97 5.70
C VAL A 153 11.57 16.16 7.19
N GLU A 154 10.33 16.43 7.67
CA GLU A 154 10.03 16.37 9.08
C GLU A 154 10.56 15.04 9.63
N GLU A 155 11.46 15.15 10.58
CA GLU A 155 12.09 14.03 11.24
C GLU A 155 11.00 13.15 11.84
N ILE A 156 10.80 11.96 11.23
CA ILE A 156 10.24 10.82 11.95
C ILE A 156 11.05 10.74 13.24
N PRO A 157 10.46 10.78 14.46
CA PRO A 157 11.23 10.68 15.69
C PRO A 157 12.03 9.38 15.62
N ALA A 158 13.28 9.53 15.28
CA ALA A 158 14.17 8.43 15.01
C ALA A 158 14.87 8.04 16.30
N GLU A 159 14.29 7.17 17.08
CA GLU A 159 15.14 6.12 17.61
C GLU A 159 15.27 5.08 16.50
N TYR A 160 16.37 5.16 15.76
CA TYR A 160 16.73 4.17 14.77
C TYR A 160 16.97 2.85 15.52
N ILE A 161 16.03 1.93 15.34
CA ILE A 161 15.96 0.72 16.19
C ILE A 161 17.09 -0.24 15.89
N PHE A 162 17.63 -0.21 14.65
CA PHE A 162 18.69 -1.13 14.23
C PHE A 162 20.06 -0.46 14.25
N THR A 163 20.98 -1.03 15.00
CA THR A 163 22.33 -0.46 15.21
C THR A 163 23.33 -0.87 14.14
N ASP A 164 22.97 -1.80 13.27
CA ASP A 164 23.82 -2.39 12.24
C ASP A 164 23.54 -1.85 10.81
N ILE A 165 22.72 -0.82 10.68
CA ILE A 165 22.57 -0.10 9.42
C ILE A 165 23.67 0.96 9.34
N THR A 166 24.82 0.53 8.81
CA THR A 166 26.00 1.37 8.60
C THR A 166 25.89 2.22 7.33
N GLU A 167 26.90 3.06 7.06
CA GLU A 167 26.98 3.86 5.81
C GLU A 167 26.83 2.99 4.55
N GLU A 168 27.30 1.74 4.57
CA GLU A 168 27.18 0.80 3.45
C GLU A 168 25.71 0.48 3.12
N PHE A 169 24.82 0.49 4.12
CA PHE A 169 23.39 0.17 3.98
C PHE A 169 22.47 1.41 4.15
N GLU A 170 23.03 2.61 4.13
CA GLU A 170 22.26 3.85 4.26
C GLU A 170 21.18 3.97 3.18
N PHE A 171 21.45 3.44 1.96
CA PHE A 171 20.48 3.37 0.87
C PHE A 171 19.19 2.63 1.24
N ALA A 172 19.25 1.65 2.15
CA ALA A 172 18.11 0.83 2.56
C ALA A 172 17.39 1.36 3.81
N LYS A 173 17.97 2.33 4.50
CA LYS A 173 17.50 2.82 5.79
C LYS A 173 16.03 3.24 5.79
N LYS A 174 15.65 4.07 4.84
CA LYS A 174 14.26 4.55 4.70
C LYS A 174 13.29 3.38 4.47
N ALA A 175 13.65 2.46 3.58
CA ALA A 175 12.83 1.29 3.29
C ALA A 175 12.67 0.40 4.52
N ILE A 176 13.76 0.11 5.22
CA ILE A 176 13.76 -0.70 6.45
C ILE A 176 12.90 -0.04 7.53
N GLN A 177 13.06 1.26 7.77
CA GLN A 177 12.25 2.01 8.75
C GLN A 177 10.77 1.95 8.42
N HIS A 178 10.41 2.19 7.16
CA HIS A 178 9.02 2.19 6.71
C HIS A 178 8.37 0.80 6.88
N LEU A 179 9.02 -0.25 6.42
CA LEU A 179 8.50 -1.60 6.52
C LEU A 179 8.44 -2.10 7.98
N TYR A 180 9.42 -1.70 8.81
CA TYR A 180 9.43 -2.03 10.22
C TYR A 180 8.31 -1.34 11.00
N SER A 181 8.10 -0.04 10.79
CA SER A 181 7.02 0.73 11.45
C SER A 181 5.62 0.18 11.14
N ARG A 182 5.46 -0.49 9.99
CA ARG A 182 4.23 -1.18 9.59
C ARG A 182 4.14 -2.63 10.06
N GLY A 183 5.15 -3.14 10.78
CA GLY A 183 5.20 -4.53 11.22
C GLY A 183 5.41 -5.56 10.10
N ILE A 184 5.77 -5.10 8.87
CA ILE A 184 5.99 -5.96 7.70
C ILE A 184 7.31 -6.73 7.83
N ILE A 185 8.34 -6.09 8.39
CA ILE A 185 9.63 -6.73 8.66
C ILE A 185 9.99 -6.65 10.13
N GLU A 186 10.87 -7.56 10.54
CA GLU A 186 11.39 -7.64 11.91
C GLU A 186 12.92 -7.71 11.89
N GLY A 187 13.56 -7.28 12.99
CA GLY A 187 14.97 -7.56 13.24
C GLY A 187 15.24 -9.02 13.65
N VAL A 188 16.50 -9.35 13.81
CA VAL A 188 16.94 -10.68 14.26
C VAL A 188 17.18 -10.74 15.78
N GLY A 189 16.76 -9.70 16.51
CA GLY A 189 16.97 -9.51 17.94
C GLY A 189 18.08 -8.52 18.25
N ASN A 190 18.16 -8.07 19.51
CA ASN A 190 19.19 -7.14 20.01
C ASN A 190 19.38 -5.86 19.17
N ASN A 191 18.31 -5.32 18.60
CA ASN A 191 18.34 -4.17 17.70
C ASN A 191 19.21 -4.39 16.46
N ILE A 192 19.29 -5.62 15.95
CA ILE A 192 20.03 -6.01 14.76
C ILE A 192 19.04 -6.33 13.63
N TYR A 193 19.24 -5.78 12.45
CA TYR A 193 18.50 -6.08 11.24
C TYR A 193 19.17 -7.18 10.40
N ALA A 194 20.51 -7.24 10.41
CA ALA A 194 21.36 -8.07 9.57
C ALA A 194 21.17 -7.80 8.07
N PRO A 195 21.46 -6.56 7.60
CA PRO A 195 21.17 -6.11 6.24
C PRO A 195 21.88 -6.92 5.15
N GLU A 196 23.11 -7.40 5.42
CA GLU A 196 23.94 -8.19 4.50
C GLU A 196 23.49 -9.65 4.38
N ARG A 197 22.65 -10.14 5.31
CA ARG A 197 22.25 -11.55 5.34
C ARG A 197 21.41 -11.91 4.10
N GLU A 198 21.74 -13.05 3.47
CA GLU A 198 20.97 -13.62 2.38
C GLU A 198 19.50 -13.82 2.78
N PHE A 199 18.61 -13.58 1.81
CA PHE A 199 17.17 -13.65 2.02
C PHE A 199 16.59 -14.86 1.33
N THR A 200 15.89 -15.72 2.10
CA THR A 200 15.30 -16.93 1.53
C THR A 200 13.97 -16.66 0.83
N ARG A 201 13.60 -17.56 -0.09
CA ARG A 201 12.31 -17.47 -0.80
C ARG A 201 11.12 -17.45 0.16
N ALA A 202 11.15 -18.26 1.23
CA ALA A 202 10.09 -18.25 2.25
C ALA A 202 10.01 -16.93 3.03
N GLN A 203 11.15 -16.32 3.34
CA GLN A 203 11.19 -15.01 4.00
C GLN A 203 10.65 -13.92 3.11
N PHE A 204 11.04 -13.90 1.82
CA PHE A 204 10.52 -12.94 0.86
C PHE A 204 9.02 -13.12 0.63
N CYS A 205 8.56 -14.38 0.56
CA CYS A 205 7.13 -14.72 0.46
C CYS A 205 6.33 -14.15 1.64
N LYS A 206 6.80 -14.38 2.89
CA LYS A 206 6.17 -13.79 4.09
C LYS A 206 6.02 -12.29 3.95
N ILE A 207 7.12 -11.59 3.65
CA ILE A 207 7.12 -10.12 3.64
C ILE A 207 6.20 -9.57 2.53
N MET A 208 6.16 -10.20 1.36
CA MET A 208 5.27 -9.78 0.29
C MET A 208 3.78 -9.99 0.64
N VAL A 209 3.44 -11.10 1.31
CA VAL A 209 2.07 -11.36 1.80
C VAL A 209 1.65 -10.32 2.84
N GLU A 210 2.55 -10.01 3.80
CA GLU A 210 2.30 -8.97 4.82
C GLU A 210 2.21 -7.56 4.19
N ALA A 211 3.09 -7.23 3.23
CA ALA A 211 3.10 -5.94 2.54
C ALA A 211 1.84 -5.69 1.71
N LEU A 212 1.25 -6.75 1.15
CA LEU A 212 -0.01 -6.69 0.40
C LEU A 212 -1.25 -6.81 1.30
N GLY A 213 -1.07 -6.98 2.61
CA GLY A 213 -2.16 -7.03 3.59
C GLY A 213 -3.05 -8.26 3.50
N TYR A 214 -2.56 -9.37 2.95
CA TYR A 214 -3.37 -10.58 2.80
C TYR A 214 -3.58 -11.33 4.12
N GLU A 215 -4.81 -11.75 4.37
CA GLU A 215 -5.09 -12.75 5.41
C GLU A 215 -4.52 -14.11 5.02
N LYS A 216 -3.85 -14.76 5.96
CA LYS A 216 -3.22 -16.06 5.73
C LYS A 216 -4.24 -17.16 5.57
N VAL A 217 -4.12 -17.88 4.46
CA VAL A 217 -4.88 -19.10 4.18
C VAL A 217 -4.14 -20.31 4.72
N LYS A 218 -4.86 -21.25 5.34
CA LYS A 218 -4.28 -22.49 5.81
C LYS A 218 -3.65 -23.30 4.68
N TYR A 219 -2.49 -23.91 4.98
CA TYR A 219 -1.79 -24.72 4.00
C TYR A 219 -2.63 -25.90 3.53
N LYS A 220 -2.67 -26.12 2.22
CA LYS A 220 -3.49 -27.15 1.54
C LYS A 220 -2.66 -28.17 0.76
N GLY A 221 -1.33 -28.16 0.94
CA GLY A 221 -0.44 -29.10 0.25
C GLY A 221 -0.05 -28.66 -1.16
N ALA A 222 0.09 -27.34 -1.40
CA ALA A 222 0.42 -26.82 -2.72
C ALA A 222 1.78 -27.29 -3.26
N PHE A 223 2.75 -27.58 -2.37
CA PHE A 223 4.13 -27.92 -2.75
C PHE A 223 4.66 -29.14 -2.01
N THR A 224 5.51 -29.93 -2.68
CA THR A 224 6.02 -31.20 -2.18
C THR A 224 7.03 -31.08 -1.06
N ASP A 225 7.70 -29.94 -0.92
CA ASP A 225 8.75 -29.64 0.04
C ASP A 225 8.32 -28.68 1.15
N VAL A 226 7.01 -28.40 1.26
CA VAL A 226 6.41 -27.60 2.33
C VAL A 226 5.50 -28.50 3.17
N LYS A 227 5.64 -28.43 4.49
CA LYS A 227 4.80 -29.14 5.44
C LYS A 227 3.87 -28.15 6.15
N GLU A 228 2.67 -28.60 6.52
CA GLU A 228 1.71 -27.78 7.26
C GLU A 228 2.29 -27.20 8.57
N THR A 229 3.27 -27.88 9.17
CA THR A 229 3.95 -27.46 10.41
C THR A 229 5.05 -26.41 10.20
N ASP A 230 5.42 -26.11 8.95
CA ASP A 230 6.45 -25.12 8.66
C ASP A 230 5.90 -23.72 8.94
N TRP A 231 6.72 -22.85 9.54
CA TRP A 231 6.31 -21.49 9.90
C TRP A 231 5.82 -20.65 8.71
N PHE A 232 6.32 -20.97 7.52
CA PHE A 232 6.01 -20.28 6.27
C PHE A 232 4.85 -20.91 5.48
N ALA A 233 4.31 -22.06 5.91
CA ALA A 233 3.37 -22.84 5.11
C ALA A 233 2.12 -22.05 4.71
N ASP A 234 1.48 -21.36 5.67
CA ASP A 234 0.29 -20.55 5.44
C ASP A 234 0.61 -19.35 4.53
N TYR A 235 1.79 -18.73 4.64
CA TYR A 235 2.25 -17.67 3.74
C TYR A 235 2.45 -18.16 2.31
N VAL A 236 3.08 -19.31 2.15
CA VAL A 236 3.32 -19.93 0.84
C VAL A 236 1.99 -20.29 0.15
N GLN A 237 1.02 -20.83 0.91
CA GLN A 237 -0.31 -21.11 0.39
C GLN A 237 -1.02 -19.83 -0.06
N THR A 238 -0.99 -18.80 0.78
CA THR A 238 -1.60 -17.49 0.48
C THR A 238 -0.99 -16.88 -0.78
N ALA A 239 0.32 -16.82 -0.87
CA ALA A 239 1.02 -16.27 -2.02
C ALA A 239 0.73 -17.05 -3.32
N TYR A 240 0.60 -18.37 -3.23
CA TYR A 240 0.25 -19.23 -4.37
C TYR A 240 -1.19 -19.00 -4.84
N GLU A 241 -2.16 -18.94 -3.92
CA GLU A 241 -3.58 -18.72 -4.28
C GLU A 241 -3.83 -17.33 -4.90
N HIS A 242 -3.05 -16.33 -4.50
CA HIS A 242 -3.11 -14.99 -5.09
C HIS A 242 -2.23 -14.81 -6.35
N GLY A 243 -1.56 -15.86 -6.82
CA GLY A 243 -0.71 -15.78 -8.01
C GLY A 243 0.55 -14.94 -7.83
N LEU A 244 0.96 -14.68 -6.58
CA LEU A 244 2.15 -13.91 -6.25
C LEU A 244 3.42 -14.75 -6.44
N PHE A 245 3.37 -16.01 -6.01
CA PHE A 245 4.45 -16.98 -6.16
C PHE A 245 3.97 -18.22 -6.89
N ASP A 246 4.77 -18.66 -7.87
CA ASP A 246 4.70 -19.99 -8.44
C ASP A 246 5.76 -20.91 -7.81
N GLY A 247 5.54 -22.19 -7.84
CA GLY A 247 6.57 -23.17 -7.56
C GLY A 247 7.47 -23.43 -8.76
N TYR A 248 8.33 -24.41 -8.61
CA TYR A 248 9.14 -24.93 -9.70
C TYR A 248 8.39 -26.05 -10.43
N GLY A 249 8.80 -26.33 -11.67
CA GLY A 249 8.16 -27.36 -12.51
C GLY A 249 8.22 -28.80 -11.95
N ASP A 250 9.01 -29.03 -10.88
CA ASP A 250 9.08 -30.29 -10.13
C ASP A 250 8.07 -30.34 -8.95
N GLY A 251 7.24 -29.34 -8.78
CA GLY A 251 6.26 -29.23 -7.71
C GLY A 251 6.83 -28.77 -6.38
N SER A 252 8.09 -28.30 -6.33
CA SER A 252 8.72 -27.74 -5.13
C SER A 252 8.56 -26.22 -5.05
N PHE A 253 8.60 -25.66 -3.83
CA PHE A 253 8.67 -24.22 -3.56
C PHE A 253 10.10 -23.74 -3.29
N ARG A 254 10.93 -24.61 -2.75
CA ARG A 254 12.31 -24.37 -2.30
C ARG A 254 12.42 -23.25 -1.25
N PRO A 255 11.74 -23.40 -0.11
CA PRO A 255 11.56 -22.32 0.87
C PRO A 255 12.89 -21.77 1.45
N ASN A 256 13.87 -22.63 1.63
CA ASN A 256 15.16 -22.27 2.23
C ASN A 256 16.22 -21.84 1.20
N GLN A 257 15.92 -21.90 -0.10
CA GLN A 257 16.82 -21.41 -1.12
C GLN A 257 16.93 -19.89 -1.04
N PRO A 258 18.14 -19.30 -1.06
CA PRO A 258 18.28 -17.85 -1.24
C PRO A 258 17.58 -17.39 -2.51
N ILE A 259 16.80 -16.32 -2.40
CA ILE A 259 16.14 -15.74 -3.56
C ILE A 259 17.15 -14.94 -4.40
N ASN A 260 17.10 -15.06 -5.71
CA ASN A 260 17.92 -14.25 -6.59
C ASN A 260 17.16 -13.04 -7.17
N ARG A 261 17.89 -12.11 -7.78
CA ARG A 261 17.34 -10.83 -8.20
C ARG A 261 16.23 -10.95 -9.25
N GLN A 262 16.34 -11.87 -10.22
CA GLN A 262 15.28 -12.12 -11.20
C GLN A 262 14.01 -12.71 -10.57
N GLU A 263 14.15 -13.61 -9.58
CA GLU A 263 12.99 -14.17 -8.86
C GLU A 263 12.31 -13.10 -8.00
N MET A 264 13.11 -12.26 -7.32
CA MET A 264 12.59 -11.11 -6.58
C MET A 264 11.85 -10.13 -7.48
N ALA A 265 12.41 -9.80 -8.65
CA ALA A 265 11.77 -8.92 -9.62
C ALA A 265 10.42 -9.47 -10.12
N ALA A 266 10.35 -10.77 -10.41
CA ALA A 266 9.11 -11.39 -10.82
C ALA A 266 8.00 -11.24 -9.77
N VAL A 267 8.34 -11.48 -8.51
CA VAL A 267 7.39 -11.38 -7.40
C VAL A 267 7.00 -9.92 -7.13
N ALA A 268 7.96 -8.99 -7.16
CA ALA A 268 7.71 -7.57 -7.00
C ALA A 268 6.80 -7.03 -8.11
N GLY A 269 7.07 -7.38 -9.37
CA GLY A 269 6.23 -6.99 -10.50
C GLY A 269 4.81 -7.56 -10.42
N ARG A 270 4.65 -8.83 -10.03
CA ARG A 270 3.32 -9.42 -9.77
C ARG A 270 2.62 -8.70 -8.62
N GLY A 271 3.35 -8.40 -7.54
CA GLY A 271 2.84 -7.63 -6.41
C GLY A 271 2.31 -6.26 -6.83
N ALA A 272 3.01 -5.56 -7.71
CA ALA A 272 2.57 -4.27 -8.26
C ALA A 272 1.28 -4.39 -9.08
N VAL A 273 1.13 -5.47 -9.87
CA VAL A 273 -0.12 -5.74 -10.62
C VAL A 273 -1.26 -6.07 -9.68
N ILE A 274 -1.02 -6.92 -8.69
CA ILE A 274 -2.01 -7.34 -7.68
C ILE A 274 -2.47 -6.14 -6.84
N ALA A 275 -1.54 -5.25 -6.45
CA ALA A 275 -1.84 -4.02 -5.71
C ALA A 275 -2.53 -2.94 -6.59
N GLY A 276 -2.70 -3.17 -7.89
CA GLY A 276 -3.31 -2.20 -8.79
C GLY A 276 -2.42 -1.00 -9.16
N ILE A 277 -1.12 -1.06 -8.82
CA ILE A 277 -0.15 0.00 -9.16
C ILE A 277 0.05 0.08 -10.67
N VAL A 278 -0.02 -1.05 -11.36
CA VAL A 278 0.07 -1.13 -12.81
C VAL A 278 -0.81 -2.25 -13.35
N ASP A 279 -1.48 -2.02 -14.50
CA ASP A 279 -2.16 -3.09 -15.22
C ASP A 279 -1.15 -4.02 -15.89
N ARG A 280 -1.43 -5.33 -15.93
CA ARG A 280 -0.59 -6.31 -16.64
C ARG A 280 -0.35 -5.90 -18.09
N ALA A 281 -1.38 -5.48 -18.82
CA ALA A 281 -1.26 -5.04 -20.20
C ALA A 281 -0.40 -3.76 -20.39
N LYS A 282 -0.29 -2.91 -19.36
CA LYS A 282 0.64 -1.78 -19.37
C LYS A 282 2.07 -2.24 -19.09
N MET A 283 2.26 -3.13 -18.12
CA MET A 283 3.57 -3.71 -17.80
C MET A 283 4.17 -4.44 -19.01
N ASP A 284 3.36 -5.21 -19.75
CA ASP A 284 3.79 -5.98 -20.93
C ASP A 284 4.30 -5.10 -22.10
N LYS A 285 4.11 -3.80 -22.04
CA LYS A 285 4.69 -2.84 -23.03
C LYS A 285 6.13 -2.46 -22.74
N PHE A 286 6.62 -2.79 -21.56
CA PHE A 286 8.02 -2.59 -21.21
C PHE A 286 8.84 -3.79 -21.70
N VAL A 287 9.91 -3.51 -22.40
CA VAL A 287 10.72 -4.54 -23.07
C VAL A 287 12.20 -4.33 -22.79
N MET A 288 12.94 -5.42 -22.64
CA MET A 288 14.37 -5.38 -22.27
C MET A 288 15.26 -4.70 -23.31
N GLU A 289 14.86 -4.64 -24.58
CA GLU A 289 15.59 -3.91 -25.63
C GLU A 289 15.77 -2.43 -25.28
N LYS A 290 14.86 -1.84 -24.52
CA LYS A 290 14.91 -0.45 -24.06
C LYS A 290 15.59 -0.27 -22.70
N SER A 291 15.96 -1.35 -22.05
CA SER A 291 16.67 -1.33 -20.77
C SER A 291 18.07 -0.75 -20.92
N ASN A 292 18.54 0.00 -19.91
CA ASN A 292 19.89 0.53 -19.82
C ASN A 292 20.89 -0.46 -19.24
N TYR A 293 20.44 -1.61 -18.72
CA TYR A 293 21.36 -2.61 -18.18
C TYR A 293 22.27 -3.19 -19.24
N LEU A 294 23.55 -3.23 -18.91
CA LEU A 294 24.60 -3.75 -19.81
C LEU A 294 24.55 -5.27 -19.99
N ASP A 295 23.90 -5.96 -19.06
CA ASP A 295 23.70 -7.41 -19.05
C ASP A 295 22.25 -7.82 -19.33
N LYS A 296 21.46 -6.97 -19.94
CA LYS A 296 20.04 -7.20 -20.25
C LYS A 296 19.77 -8.50 -21.02
N GLU A 297 20.74 -8.94 -21.82
CA GLU A 297 20.66 -10.21 -22.58
C GLU A 297 20.68 -11.45 -21.65
N LEU A 298 21.07 -11.28 -20.37
CA LEU A 298 21.06 -12.35 -19.37
C LEU A 298 19.73 -12.44 -18.63
N VAL A 299 18.83 -11.46 -18.83
CA VAL A 299 17.49 -11.47 -18.23
C VAL A 299 16.61 -12.46 -19.01
N PRO A 300 16.06 -13.48 -18.36
CA PRO A 300 15.21 -14.46 -19.06
C PRO A 300 13.87 -13.86 -19.50
N ASP A 301 13.33 -14.33 -20.62
CA ASP A 301 12.06 -13.86 -21.20
C ASP A 301 10.89 -13.91 -20.23
N TRP A 302 10.87 -14.87 -19.31
CA TRP A 302 9.77 -15.07 -18.36
C TRP A 302 9.63 -13.95 -17.30
N VAL A 303 10.64 -13.08 -17.15
CA VAL A 303 10.67 -11.96 -16.20
C VAL A 303 11.01 -10.64 -16.87
N ALA A 304 11.15 -10.63 -18.18
CA ALA A 304 11.65 -9.50 -18.95
C ALA A 304 10.78 -8.24 -18.79
N HIS A 305 9.48 -8.39 -18.81
CA HIS A 305 8.55 -7.25 -18.65
C HIS A 305 8.58 -6.67 -17.24
N GLU A 306 8.63 -7.52 -16.21
CA GLU A 306 8.75 -7.08 -14.82
C GLU A 306 10.05 -6.31 -14.59
N VAL A 307 11.18 -6.84 -15.04
CA VAL A 307 12.47 -6.16 -14.89
C VAL A 307 12.49 -4.83 -15.62
N ALA A 308 12.04 -4.78 -16.87
CA ALA A 308 12.02 -3.54 -17.66
C ALA A 308 11.08 -2.49 -17.06
N TRP A 309 9.93 -2.91 -16.51
CA TRP A 309 9.01 -2.00 -15.83
C TRP A 309 9.59 -1.48 -14.52
N LEU A 310 10.11 -2.36 -13.66
CA LEU A 310 10.70 -2.00 -12.36
C LEU A 310 11.92 -1.08 -12.54
N GLU A 311 12.76 -1.32 -13.58
CA GLU A 311 13.84 -0.41 -13.95
C GLU A 311 13.30 0.98 -14.29
N ALA A 312 12.29 1.05 -15.16
CA ALA A 312 11.67 2.31 -15.57
C ALA A 312 11.01 3.08 -14.40
N GLN A 313 10.57 2.38 -13.34
CA GLN A 313 10.09 3.00 -12.10
C GLN A 313 11.22 3.35 -11.12
N GLY A 314 12.49 3.06 -11.45
CA GLY A 314 13.63 3.32 -10.58
C GLY A 314 13.70 2.42 -9.35
N VAL A 315 12.99 1.28 -9.35
CA VAL A 315 12.92 0.37 -8.19
C VAL A 315 14.30 -0.17 -7.79
N PHE A 316 15.18 -0.38 -8.76
CA PHE A 316 16.51 -0.93 -8.56
C PHE A 316 17.63 0.12 -8.54
N ALA A 317 17.30 1.42 -8.56
CA ALA A 317 18.30 2.49 -8.76
C ALA A 317 19.44 2.45 -7.73
N GLU A 318 19.15 2.10 -6.48
CA GLU A 318 20.14 2.03 -5.41
C GLU A 318 20.92 0.71 -5.36
N ILE A 319 20.50 -0.34 -6.09
CA ILE A 319 21.06 -1.70 -5.95
C ILE A 319 21.54 -2.32 -7.25
N ALA A 320 21.23 -1.71 -8.41
CA ALA A 320 21.58 -2.19 -9.74
C ALA A 320 21.76 -1.02 -10.71
N GLU A 321 22.89 -0.32 -10.64
CA GLU A 321 23.13 0.90 -11.41
C GLU A 321 23.31 0.60 -12.92
N HIS A 322 24.23 -0.30 -13.27
CA HIS A 322 24.57 -0.62 -14.66
C HIS A 322 24.31 -2.07 -15.06
N TYR A 323 24.27 -2.95 -14.09
CA TYR A 323 24.08 -4.39 -14.30
C TYR A 323 22.94 -4.88 -13.43
N PHE A 324 22.00 -5.58 -14.04
CA PHE A 324 20.88 -6.18 -13.31
C PHE A 324 21.32 -7.42 -12.51
N GLU A 325 22.27 -8.18 -13.02
CA GLU A 325 22.80 -9.40 -12.40
C GLU A 325 21.67 -10.38 -12.00
N PRO A 326 20.91 -10.94 -12.96
CA PRO A 326 19.65 -11.64 -12.67
C PRO A 326 19.77 -12.79 -11.68
N LYS A 327 20.94 -13.42 -11.59
CA LYS A 327 21.21 -14.56 -10.68
C LYS A 327 21.90 -14.18 -9.38
N LYS A 328 22.18 -12.91 -9.15
CA LYS A 328 22.73 -12.44 -7.89
C LYS A 328 21.78 -12.76 -6.74
N VAL A 329 22.29 -13.40 -5.70
CA VAL A 329 21.55 -13.63 -4.45
C VAL A 329 21.26 -12.29 -3.77
N VAL A 330 20.04 -12.12 -3.30
CA VAL A 330 19.54 -10.89 -2.68
C VAL A 330 19.76 -10.95 -1.17
N ASN A 331 20.24 -9.83 -0.61
CA ASN A 331 20.33 -9.66 0.84
C ASN A 331 19.06 -8.95 1.39
N ARG A 332 18.97 -8.87 2.72
CA ARG A 332 17.82 -8.29 3.41
C ARG A 332 17.62 -6.79 3.12
N ALA A 333 18.71 -6.05 2.96
CA ALA A 333 18.66 -4.63 2.61
C ALA A 333 18.11 -4.42 1.19
N GLU A 334 18.63 -5.15 0.21
CA GLU A 334 18.15 -5.09 -1.18
C GLU A 334 16.67 -5.48 -1.27
N ALA A 335 16.23 -6.53 -0.55
CA ALA A 335 14.83 -6.95 -0.51
C ALA A 335 13.91 -5.86 0.06
N ALA A 336 14.30 -5.20 1.15
CA ALA A 336 13.53 -4.11 1.74
C ALA A 336 13.36 -2.94 0.75
N VAL A 337 14.45 -2.54 0.06
CA VAL A 337 14.41 -1.47 -0.94
C VAL A 337 13.45 -1.80 -2.08
N VAL A 338 13.52 -3.01 -2.62
CA VAL A 338 12.65 -3.40 -3.74
C VAL A 338 11.19 -3.42 -3.33
N ILE A 339 10.85 -3.97 -2.17
CA ILE A 339 9.47 -3.97 -1.66
C ILE A 339 8.96 -2.55 -1.46
N TYR A 340 9.76 -1.71 -0.78
CA TYR A 340 9.39 -0.32 -0.51
C TYR A 340 9.21 0.48 -1.80
N ASN A 341 10.20 0.43 -2.71
CA ASN A 341 10.14 1.18 -3.97
C ASN A 341 9.04 0.68 -4.92
N THR A 342 8.61 -0.60 -4.78
CA THR A 342 7.54 -1.17 -5.63
C THR A 342 6.14 -0.86 -5.09
N LEU A 343 5.94 -0.94 -3.76
CA LEU A 343 4.59 -0.93 -3.18
C LEU A 343 4.27 0.35 -2.38
N PHE A 344 5.27 1.16 -2.01
CA PHE A 344 5.08 2.27 -1.06
C PHE A 344 5.74 3.60 -1.49
N LYS A 345 6.39 3.67 -2.64
CA LYS A 345 7.02 4.89 -3.16
C LYS A 345 6.11 5.56 -4.25
#